data_54859fe9e04c77ffe5bf60b1582586a3
#
_entry.id   54859fe9e04c77ffe5bf60b1582586a3
#
_cell.length_a   1.000
_cell.length_b   1.000
_cell.length_c   1.000
_cell.angle_alpha   90.00
_cell.angle_beta   90.00
_cell.angle_gamma   90.00
#
_symmetry.space_group_name_H-M   'P 1'
#
loop_
_entity.id
_entity.type
_entity.pdbx_description
1 polymer ?
#
loop_
_entity_poly.entity_id
_entity_poly.type
_entity_poly.pdbx_seq_one_letter_code
_entity_poly.pdbx_strand_id
1 'polypeptide(L)'
;ATTETKGIQIVGNYGTGKSHLMSLFSIIAENADYLPLLQSQKAKDWLKTIAGKYMVYRFELGNNQELWDIVCYQIDKALAAWGVDYSITDDTTPATYSEKLQLMMAAFEEVYPDKGFMLVIDEMLSYLKGRSEPSKLNRDLAVLQALGQMSDRTHFRMVFGVQELIYRSPEFQFAKEMLSHVNERYIDLTIQKEDVQFIVQQRLLQKNEHQKAQIRQHLSQFTVMFPHMNNNLDTYVNLFPVHPSYFENFSLIRIGKSQ
;
A
#
# COMPACT_ATOMS: atom_id res chain seq x y z
N ALA A 1 -21.09 -16.37 -7.78
CA ALA A 1 -19.73 -16.05 -8.21
C ALA A 1 -18.97 -15.64 -6.96
N THR A 2 -18.07 -16.50 -6.48
CA THR A 2 -17.10 -16.13 -5.44
C THR A 2 -16.22 -15.04 -6.02
N THR A 3 -16.33 -13.84 -5.53
CA THR A 3 -15.40 -12.76 -5.82
C THR A 3 -14.04 -13.19 -5.28
N GLU A 4 -13.09 -13.49 -6.17
CA GLU A 4 -11.70 -13.75 -5.78
C GLU A 4 -11.21 -12.58 -4.93
N THR A 5 -10.81 -12.88 -3.71
CA THR A 5 -10.27 -11.87 -2.79
C THR A 5 -8.77 -11.86 -2.92
N LYS A 6 -8.22 -10.76 -3.41
CA LYS A 6 -6.77 -10.57 -3.64
C LYS A 6 -6.12 -9.75 -2.53
N GLY A 7 -4.81 -9.90 -2.39
CA GLY A 7 -4.01 -8.96 -1.61
C GLY A 7 -4.01 -7.56 -2.23
N ILE A 8 -3.52 -6.56 -1.52
CA ILE A 8 -3.47 -5.16 -1.98
C ILE A 8 -2.03 -4.69 -2.05
N GLN A 9 -1.62 -4.20 -3.21
CA GLN A 9 -0.36 -3.51 -3.42
C GLN A 9 -0.62 -2.00 -3.54
N ILE A 10 -0.12 -1.22 -2.58
CA ILE A 10 -0.26 0.25 -2.59
C ILE A 10 0.97 0.84 -3.27
N VAL A 11 0.75 1.47 -4.42
CA VAL A 11 1.79 2.00 -5.30
C VAL A 11 1.82 3.52 -5.22
N GLY A 12 2.99 4.09 -5.00
CA GLY A 12 3.17 5.54 -5.03
C GLY A 12 4.60 5.95 -4.70
N ASN A 13 5.08 7.01 -5.30
CA ASN A 13 6.42 7.53 -5.09
C ASN A 13 6.71 7.89 -3.61
N TYR A 14 7.98 8.13 -3.29
CA TYR A 14 8.38 8.58 -1.96
C TYR A 14 7.62 9.86 -1.55
N GLY A 15 7.11 9.86 -0.31
CA GLY A 15 6.40 11.04 0.24
C GLY A 15 4.97 11.24 -0.28
N THR A 16 4.39 10.31 -1.05
CA THR A 16 3.01 10.40 -1.54
C THR A 16 1.95 10.03 -0.49
N GLY A 17 2.36 9.53 0.68
CA GLY A 17 1.45 9.15 1.75
C GLY A 17 1.07 7.68 1.79
N LYS A 18 1.81 6.77 1.12
CA LYS A 18 1.57 5.31 1.16
C LYS A 18 1.41 4.76 2.56
N SER A 19 2.44 4.94 3.41
CA SER A 19 2.44 4.43 4.79
C SER A 19 1.28 5.01 5.61
N HIS A 20 0.88 6.27 5.33
CA HIS A 20 -0.29 6.88 5.95
C HIS A 20 -1.60 6.21 5.51
N LEU A 21 -1.74 5.95 4.20
CA LEU A 21 -2.90 5.24 3.65
C LEU A 21 -2.98 3.80 4.18
N MET A 22 -1.84 3.08 4.23
CA MET A 22 -1.76 1.74 4.82
C MET A 22 -2.15 1.75 6.30
N SER A 23 -1.67 2.72 7.06
CA SER A 23 -2.03 2.89 8.48
C SER A 23 -3.53 3.16 8.65
N LEU A 24 -4.10 4.09 7.89
CA LEU A 24 -5.53 4.40 7.94
C LEU A 24 -6.40 3.18 7.61
N PHE A 25 -6.07 2.50 6.51
CA PHE A 25 -6.78 1.30 6.07
C PHE A 25 -6.75 0.21 7.15
N SER A 26 -5.57 -0.05 7.70
CA SER A 26 -5.35 -1.10 8.69
C SER A 26 -5.98 -0.77 10.05
N ILE A 27 -5.96 0.48 10.50
CA ILE A 27 -6.61 0.90 11.75
C ILE A 27 -8.14 0.73 11.66
N ILE A 28 -8.75 1.06 10.53
CA ILE A 28 -10.19 0.86 10.32
C ILE A 28 -10.52 -0.63 10.25
N ALA A 29 -9.68 -1.44 9.59
CA ALA A 29 -9.86 -2.89 9.53
C ALA A 29 -9.81 -3.53 10.92
N GLU A 30 -9.01 -2.99 11.83
CA GLU A 30 -8.84 -3.45 13.21
C GLU A 30 -9.97 -2.95 14.13
N ASN A 31 -10.37 -1.69 14.00
CA ASN A 31 -11.41 -1.07 14.83
C ASN A 31 -12.39 -0.23 14.02
N ALA A 32 -13.66 -0.62 14.04
CA ALA A 32 -14.75 0.04 13.34
C ALA A 32 -15.06 1.47 13.85
N ASP A 33 -14.64 1.82 15.07
CA ASP A 33 -14.92 3.14 15.67
C ASP A 33 -14.22 4.29 14.92
N TYR A 34 -13.18 3.98 14.15
CA TYR A 34 -12.49 4.97 13.31
C TYR A 34 -13.20 5.25 11.98
N LEU A 35 -14.12 4.39 11.54
CA LEU A 35 -14.84 4.55 10.27
C LEU A 35 -15.66 5.86 10.21
N PRO A 36 -16.43 6.26 11.25
CA PRO A 36 -17.20 7.52 11.25
C PRO A 36 -16.31 8.77 11.11
N LEU A 37 -15.04 8.71 11.51
CA LEU A 37 -14.11 9.85 11.47
C LEU A 37 -13.68 10.22 10.06
N LEU A 38 -13.88 9.35 9.07
CA LEU A 38 -13.61 9.67 7.67
C LEU A 38 -14.55 10.78 7.19
N GLN A 39 -14.02 11.70 6.38
CA GLN A 39 -14.83 12.77 5.78
C GLN A 39 -15.60 12.29 4.54
N SER A 40 -15.00 11.40 3.75
CA SER A 40 -15.57 10.90 2.50
C SER A 40 -16.58 9.80 2.73
N GLN A 41 -17.84 10.04 2.36
CA GLN A 41 -18.91 9.03 2.42
C GLN A 41 -18.57 7.80 1.55
N LYS A 42 -18.06 8.03 0.35
CA LYS A 42 -17.62 6.94 -0.55
C LYS A 42 -16.55 6.05 0.09
N ALA A 43 -15.59 6.64 0.81
CA ALA A 43 -14.58 5.87 1.55
C ALA A 43 -15.21 5.08 2.71
N LYS A 44 -16.16 5.67 3.44
CA LYS A 44 -16.91 4.97 4.49
C LYS A 44 -17.64 3.74 3.95
N ASP A 45 -18.35 3.91 2.82
CA ASP A 45 -19.14 2.83 2.22
C ASP A 45 -18.24 1.65 1.79
N TRP A 46 -17.07 1.93 1.27
CA TRP A 46 -16.09 0.90 0.88
C TRP A 46 -15.47 0.20 2.09
N LEU A 47 -15.01 0.97 3.07
CA LEU A 47 -14.31 0.43 4.23
C LEU A 47 -15.24 -0.24 5.24
N LYS A 48 -16.55 0.02 5.19
CA LYS A 48 -17.56 -0.64 6.03
C LYS A 48 -17.51 -2.17 5.95
N THR A 49 -17.12 -2.71 4.80
CA THR A 49 -17.06 -4.16 4.58
C THR A 49 -15.97 -4.84 5.39
N ILE A 50 -14.90 -4.10 5.75
CA ILE A 50 -13.72 -4.61 6.47
C ILE A 50 -13.61 -4.06 7.90
N ALA A 51 -14.32 -2.98 8.22
CA ALA A 51 -14.17 -2.25 9.49
C ALA A 51 -14.38 -3.16 10.71
N GLY A 52 -13.39 -3.21 11.58
CA GLY A 52 -13.40 -3.98 12.82
C GLY A 52 -13.35 -5.51 12.63
N LYS A 53 -13.07 -6.01 11.43
CA LYS A 53 -13.15 -7.45 11.13
C LYS A 53 -11.81 -8.16 11.12
N TYR A 54 -10.70 -7.47 11.36
CA TYR A 54 -9.38 -8.06 11.27
C TYR A 54 -8.57 -7.86 12.53
N MET A 55 -7.76 -8.84 12.85
CA MET A 55 -6.57 -8.69 13.68
C MET A 55 -5.43 -8.26 12.76
N VAL A 56 -4.80 -7.12 13.05
CA VAL A 56 -3.84 -6.51 12.11
C VAL A 56 -2.44 -6.51 12.70
N TYR A 57 -1.48 -7.04 11.96
CA TYR A 57 -0.07 -6.97 12.29
C TYR A 57 0.71 -6.18 11.25
N ARG A 58 1.50 -5.20 11.70
CA ARG A 58 2.23 -4.24 10.88
C ARG A 58 3.71 -4.35 11.14
N PHE A 59 4.51 -4.42 10.06
CA PHE A 59 5.96 -4.35 10.18
C PHE A 59 6.59 -3.79 8.90
N GLU A 60 7.86 -3.40 9.02
CA GLU A 60 8.71 -2.94 7.93
C GLU A 60 9.79 -3.98 7.65
N LEU A 61 10.12 -4.20 6.38
CA LEU A 61 11.15 -5.16 5.99
C LEU A 61 12.55 -4.59 6.19
N GLY A 62 13.40 -5.37 6.84
CA GLY A 62 14.84 -5.13 6.92
C GLY A 62 15.60 -5.91 5.83
N ASN A 63 16.86 -5.55 5.55
CA ASN A 63 17.57 -5.98 4.33
C ASN A 63 18.38 -7.29 4.40
N ASN A 64 18.46 -7.98 5.55
CA ASN A 64 19.51 -8.98 5.76
C ASN A 64 19.07 -10.46 5.85
N GLN A 65 17.79 -10.76 5.76
CA GLN A 65 17.24 -12.12 5.91
C GLN A 65 16.40 -12.52 4.70
N GLU A 66 16.10 -13.82 4.55
CA GLU A 66 15.16 -14.32 3.55
C GLU A 66 13.72 -13.85 3.90
N LEU A 67 12.91 -13.55 2.88
CA LEU A 67 11.55 -13.03 3.11
C LEU A 67 10.69 -14.00 3.94
N TRP A 68 10.83 -15.29 3.68
CA TRP A 68 10.11 -16.32 4.43
C TRP A 68 10.41 -16.27 5.92
N ASP A 69 11.68 -16.20 6.28
CA ASP A 69 12.12 -16.20 7.69
C ASP A 69 11.62 -14.94 8.41
N ILE A 70 11.69 -13.77 7.73
CA ILE A 70 11.15 -12.52 8.28
C ILE A 70 9.65 -12.65 8.51
N VAL A 71 8.90 -13.11 7.50
CA VAL A 71 7.43 -13.22 7.57
C VAL A 71 7.01 -14.21 8.65
N CYS A 72 7.63 -15.39 8.72
CA CYS A 72 7.34 -16.37 9.76
C CYS A 72 7.59 -15.82 11.17
N TYR A 73 8.74 -15.21 11.38
CA TYR A 73 9.07 -14.60 12.67
C TYR A 73 8.06 -13.50 13.08
N GLN A 74 7.65 -12.68 12.14
CA GLN A 74 6.67 -11.61 12.41
C GLN A 74 5.26 -12.17 12.64
N ILE A 75 4.87 -13.21 11.93
CA ILE A 75 3.59 -13.91 12.16
C ILE A 75 3.61 -14.56 13.54
N ASP A 76 4.68 -15.27 13.92
CA ASP A 76 4.79 -15.90 15.23
C ASP A 76 4.68 -14.88 16.36
N LYS A 77 5.29 -13.70 16.21
CA LYS A 77 5.11 -12.59 17.15
C LYS A 77 3.65 -12.13 17.24
N ALA A 78 2.95 -12.03 16.12
CA ALA A 78 1.55 -11.65 16.08
C ALA A 78 0.68 -12.69 16.82
N LEU A 79 0.86 -13.96 16.49
CA LEU A 79 0.11 -15.08 17.09
C LEU A 79 0.33 -15.13 18.60
N ALA A 80 1.58 -15.03 19.06
CA ALA A 80 1.92 -15.00 20.48
C ALA A 80 1.28 -13.80 21.19
N ALA A 81 1.31 -12.61 20.58
CA ALA A 81 0.68 -11.40 21.14
C ALA A 81 -0.85 -11.53 21.25
N TRP A 82 -1.46 -12.32 20.39
CA TRP A 82 -2.91 -12.57 20.36
C TRP A 82 -3.32 -13.84 21.11
N GLY A 83 -2.38 -14.55 21.72
CA GLY A 83 -2.65 -15.77 22.52
C GLY A 83 -3.02 -16.98 21.67
N VAL A 84 -2.58 -17.03 20.43
CA VAL A 84 -2.72 -18.20 19.55
C VAL A 84 -1.53 -19.13 19.77
N ASP A 85 -1.78 -20.37 20.16
CA ASP A 85 -0.75 -21.38 20.45
C ASP A 85 -0.32 -22.13 19.19
N TYR A 86 0.39 -21.43 18.31
CA TYR A 86 0.99 -21.97 17.08
C TYR A 86 2.23 -21.14 16.69
N SER A 87 3.27 -21.80 16.19
CA SER A 87 4.46 -21.17 15.62
C SER A 87 4.82 -21.82 14.28
N ILE A 88 4.89 -20.99 13.22
CA ILE A 88 5.35 -21.46 11.90
C ILE A 88 6.82 -21.83 11.95
N THR A 89 7.61 -21.09 12.74
CA THR A 89 9.07 -21.27 12.84
C THR A 89 9.42 -22.59 13.53
N ASP A 90 8.64 -22.99 14.53
CA ASP A 90 8.87 -24.24 15.28
C ASP A 90 8.23 -25.47 14.60
N ASP A 91 7.36 -25.26 13.62
CA ASP A 91 6.75 -26.35 12.86
C ASP A 91 7.75 -26.94 11.86
N THR A 92 8.28 -28.13 12.22
CA THR A 92 9.25 -28.89 11.42
C THR A 92 8.62 -29.77 10.37
N THR A 93 7.29 -29.78 10.22
CA THR A 93 6.57 -30.58 9.23
C THR A 93 7.02 -30.19 7.82
N PRO A 94 7.46 -31.15 6.99
CA PRO A 94 7.80 -30.87 5.59
C PRO A 94 6.53 -30.44 4.84
N ALA A 95 6.47 -29.17 4.46
CA ALA A 95 5.32 -28.58 3.79
C ALA A 95 5.74 -27.38 2.92
N THR A 96 4.93 -27.07 1.92
CA THR A 96 5.08 -25.87 1.11
C THR A 96 4.76 -24.60 1.91
N TYR A 97 5.17 -23.44 1.43
CA TYR A 97 4.80 -22.15 2.04
C TYR A 97 3.29 -22.01 2.25
N SER A 98 2.50 -22.39 1.23
CA SER A 98 1.04 -22.32 1.29
C SER A 98 0.43 -23.25 2.34
N GLU A 99 0.95 -24.47 2.49
CA GLU A 99 0.47 -25.43 3.51
C GLU A 99 0.78 -24.93 4.92
N LYS A 100 1.99 -24.42 5.18
CA LYS A 100 2.36 -23.83 6.48
C LYS A 100 1.46 -22.63 6.84
N LEU A 101 1.20 -21.78 5.87
CA LEU A 101 0.29 -20.66 6.06
C LEU A 101 -1.18 -21.11 6.31
N GLN A 102 -1.62 -22.20 5.68
CA GLN A 102 -2.94 -22.79 5.95
C GLN A 102 -3.04 -23.33 7.38
N LEU A 103 -2.02 -24.04 7.86
CA LEU A 103 -1.97 -24.53 9.25
C LEU A 103 -2.00 -23.36 10.24
N MET A 104 -1.23 -22.32 9.97
CA MET A 104 -1.25 -21.08 10.75
C MET A 104 -2.65 -20.47 10.80
N MET A 105 -3.31 -20.34 9.65
CA MET A 105 -4.67 -19.78 9.60
C MET A 105 -5.69 -20.65 10.31
N ALA A 106 -5.56 -21.97 10.24
CA ALA A 106 -6.44 -22.89 10.99
C ALA A 106 -6.31 -22.66 12.50
N ALA A 107 -5.09 -22.56 13.03
CA ALA A 107 -4.85 -22.27 14.44
C ALA A 107 -5.37 -20.87 14.84
N PHE A 108 -5.21 -19.87 13.96
CA PHE A 108 -5.74 -18.54 14.20
C PHE A 108 -7.28 -18.51 14.23
N GLU A 109 -7.95 -19.18 13.28
CA GLU A 109 -9.40 -19.21 13.16
C GLU A 109 -10.07 -20.01 14.30
N GLU A 110 -9.37 -20.96 14.93
CA GLU A 110 -9.85 -21.61 16.18
C GLU A 110 -10.02 -20.61 17.32
N VAL A 111 -9.10 -19.64 17.46
CA VAL A 111 -9.14 -18.62 18.52
C VAL A 111 -10.02 -17.42 18.12
N TYR A 112 -10.01 -17.05 16.86
CA TYR A 112 -10.69 -15.87 16.31
C TYR A 112 -11.60 -16.23 15.12
N PRO A 113 -12.69 -17.00 15.31
CA PRO A 113 -13.53 -17.47 14.20
C PRO A 113 -14.24 -16.37 13.41
N ASP A 114 -14.47 -15.21 14.05
CA ASP A 114 -15.15 -14.05 13.43
C ASP A 114 -14.19 -12.97 12.90
N LYS A 115 -12.89 -13.21 12.97
CA LYS A 115 -11.87 -12.26 12.55
C LYS A 115 -11.01 -12.79 11.41
N GLY A 116 -10.59 -11.91 10.53
CA GLY A 116 -9.52 -12.21 9.58
C GLY A 116 -8.15 -11.80 10.14
N PHE A 117 -7.10 -12.37 9.57
CA PHE A 117 -5.70 -11.98 9.82
C PHE A 117 -5.26 -11.02 8.72
N MET A 118 -4.85 -9.80 9.06
CA MET A 118 -4.33 -8.83 8.08
C MET A 118 -2.86 -8.56 8.34
N LEU A 119 -2.03 -8.84 7.35
CA LEU A 119 -0.59 -8.56 7.37
C LEU A 119 -0.30 -7.31 6.56
N VAL A 120 0.31 -6.30 7.18
CA VAL A 120 0.66 -5.02 6.53
C VAL A 120 2.16 -4.86 6.52
N ILE A 121 2.76 -4.79 5.33
CA ILE A 121 4.22 -4.77 5.12
C ILE A 121 4.61 -3.49 4.37
N ASP A 122 5.50 -2.69 4.94
CA ASP A 122 6.08 -1.54 4.23
C ASP A 122 7.48 -1.86 3.67
N GLU A 123 7.95 -1.04 2.74
CA GLU A 123 9.28 -1.10 2.10
C GLU A 123 9.56 -2.40 1.30
N MET A 124 8.53 -3.06 0.78
CA MET A 124 8.68 -4.31 0.01
C MET A 124 9.60 -4.17 -1.20
N LEU A 125 9.46 -3.08 -1.97
CA LEU A 125 10.27 -2.88 -3.18
C LEU A 125 11.74 -2.64 -2.84
N SER A 126 12.03 -1.86 -1.80
CA SER A 126 13.41 -1.63 -1.31
C SER A 126 14.07 -2.94 -0.90
N TYR A 127 13.33 -3.80 -0.22
CA TYR A 127 13.78 -5.14 0.14
C TYR A 127 14.12 -5.97 -1.10
N LEU A 128 13.21 -6.08 -2.08
CA LEU A 128 13.42 -6.87 -3.30
C LEU A 128 14.59 -6.34 -4.15
N LYS A 129 14.77 -5.01 -4.25
CA LYS A 129 15.90 -4.38 -4.94
C LYS A 129 17.25 -4.69 -4.26
N GLY A 130 17.25 -4.92 -2.96
CA GLY A 130 18.43 -5.38 -2.23
C GLY A 130 18.86 -6.82 -2.53
N ARG A 131 18.05 -7.59 -3.29
CA ARG A 131 18.35 -8.98 -3.67
C ARG A 131 19.21 -9.06 -4.92
N SER A 132 20.52 -9.12 -4.76
CA SER A 132 21.50 -9.19 -5.86
C SER A 132 21.51 -10.53 -6.61
N GLU A 133 21.05 -11.61 -5.98
CA GLU A 133 21.06 -12.95 -6.55
C GLU A 133 19.70 -13.36 -7.12
N PRO A 134 19.58 -13.73 -8.40
CA PRO A 134 18.32 -14.17 -9.01
C PRO A 134 17.63 -15.32 -8.28
N SER A 135 18.40 -16.25 -7.71
CA SER A 135 17.86 -17.39 -6.96
C SER A 135 17.17 -16.97 -5.66
N LYS A 136 17.69 -15.97 -4.97
CA LYS A 136 17.08 -15.39 -3.76
C LYS A 136 15.80 -14.63 -4.11
N LEU A 137 15.85 -13.79 -5.16
CA LEU A 137 14.67 -13.07 -5.62
C LEU A 137 13.54 -14.03 -6.00
N ASN A 138 13.85 -15.11 -6.74
CA ASN A 138 12.82 -16.08 -7.14
C ASN A 138 12.17 -16.78 -5.92
N ARG A 139 12.94 -17.06 -4.88
CA ARG A 139 12.38 -17.59 -3.62
C ARG A 139 11.47 -16.57 -2.93
N ASP A 140 11.89 -15.32 -2.84
CA ASP A 140 11.08 -14.26 -2.24
C ASP A 140 9.78 -14.00 -3.03
N LEU A 141 9.83 -14.05 -4.37
CA LEU A 141 8.63 -13.97 -5.21
C LEU A 141 7.68 -15.16 -5.01
N ALA A 142 8.21 -16.38 -4.79
CA ALA A 142 7.39 -17.54 -4.46
C ALA A 142 6.68 -17.38 -3.10
N VAL A 143 7.34 -16.75 -2.11
CA VAL A 143 6.71 -16.40 -0.83
C VAL A 143 5.58 -15.39 -1.03
N LEU A 144 5.81 -14.32 -1.82
CA LEU A 144 4.77 -13.34 -2.14
C LEU A 144 3.57 -13.99 -2.84
N GLN A 145 3.82 -14.92 -3.77
CA GLN A 145 2.77 -15.67 -4.44
C GLN A 145 1.96 -16.50 -3.44
N ALA A 146 2.63 -17.21 -2.51
CA ALA A 146 1.97 -18.01 -1.48
C ALA A 146 1.10 -17.14 -0.56
N LEU A 147 1.61 -16.01 -0.09
CA LEU A 147 0.87 -15.05 0.73
C LEU A 147 -0.37 -14.49 -0.01
N GLY A 148 -0.22 -14.16 -1.28
CA GLY A 148 -1.34 -13.71 -2.11
C GLY A 148 -2.41 -14.79 -2.31
N GLN A 149 -2.01 -16.06 -2.50
CA GLN A 149 -2.93 -17.20 -2.62
C GLN A 149 -3.76 -17.44 -1.36
N MET A 150 -3.22 -17.12 -0.18
CA MET A 150 -3.96 -17.25 1.08
C MET A 150 -5.20 -16.35 1.13
N SER A 151 -5.17 -15.19 0.46
CA SER A 151 -6.32 -14.28 0.38
C SER A 151 -7.53 -14.89 -0.33
N ASP A 152 -7.32 -15.83 -1.25
CA ASP A 152 -8.39 -16.52 -1.98
C ASP A 152 -9.01 -17.68 -1.18
N ARG A 153 -8.26 -18.24 -0.24
CA ARG A 153 -8.60 -19.51 0.42
C ARG A 153 -9.06 -19.35 1.87
N THR A 154 -8.68 -18.26 2.52
CA THR A 154 -8.92 -18.01 3.94
C THR A 154 -9.30 -16.56 4.21
N HIS A 155 -9.56 -16.22 5.47
CA HIS A 155 -9.73 -14.83 5.92
C HIS A 155 -8.39 -14.09 6.12
N PHE A 156 -7.31 -14.56 5.48
CA PHE A 156 -6.03 -13.86 5.45
C PHE A 156 -6.06 -12.73 4.41
N ARG A 157 -5.46 -11.58 4.74
CA ARG A 157 -5.28 -10.46 3.81
C ARG A 157 -3.87 -9.91 3.94
N MET A 158 -3.26 -9.60 2.80
CA MET A 158 -1.97 -8.95 2.74
C MET A 158 -2.08 -7.58 2.09
N VAL A 159 -1.48 -6.58 2.72
CA VAL A 159 -1.34 -5.22 2.19
C VAL A 159 0.13 -4.85 2.24
N PHE A 160 0.70 -4.38 1.14
CA PHE A 160 2.08 -3.91 1.15
C PHE A 160 2.29 -2.66 0.29
N GLY A 161 3.29 -1.86 0.69
CA GLY A 161 3.66 -0.61 0.03
C GLY A 161 4.85 -0.77 -0.89
N VAL A 162 4.76 -0.17 -2.11
CA VAL A 162 5.85 -0.10 -3.10
C VAL A 162 5.95 1.30 -3.70
N GLN A 163 7.16 1.71 -4.11
CA GLN A 163 7.34 3.00 -4.77
C GLN A 163 6.93 2.98 -6.24
N GLU A 164 7.09 1.84 -6.89
CA GLU A 164 6.67 1.57 -8.27
C GLU A 164 6.16 0.14 -8.41
N LEU A 165 5.46 -0.15 -9.49
CA LEU A 165 4.97 -1.50 -9.75
C LEU A 165 6.16 -2.46 -9.94
N ILE A 166 6.27 -3.48 -9.10
CA ILE A 166 7.38 -4.44 -9.08
C ILE A 166 7.61 -5.03 -10.48
N TYR A 167 6.54 -5.42 -11.18
CA TYR A 167 6.61 -6.06 -12.50
C TYR A 167 7.00 -5.09 -13.64
N ARG A 168 7.05 -3.78 -13.40
CA ARG A 168 7.50 -2.76 -14.36
C ARG A 168 8.95 -2.35 -14.14
N SER A 169 9.55 -2.72 -13.01
CA SER A 169 10.93 -2.36 -12.71
C SER A 169 11.89 -3.06 -13.68
N PRO A 170 12.77 -2.32 -14.40
CA PRO A 170 13.74 -2.90 -15.32
C PRO A 170 14.69 -3.91 -14.66
N GLU A 171 14.95 -3.74 -13.38
CA GLU A 171 15.84 -4.59 -12.58
C GLU A 171 15.34 -6.03 -12.46
N PHE A 172 14.02 -6.25 -12.61
CA PHE A 172 13.38 -7.56 -12.44
C PHE A 172 12.92 -8.21 -13.74
N GLN A 173 13.35 -7.70 -14.91
CA GLN A 173 12.94 -8.25 -16.21
C GLN A 173 13.26 -9.73 -16.40
N PHE A 174 14.34 -10.22 -15.77
CA PHE A 174 14.71 -11.64 -15.81
C PHE A 174 13.71 -12.55 -15.07
N ALA A 175 12.91 -12.01 -14.15
CA ALA A 175 11.90 -12.73 -13.38
C ALA A 175 10.46 -12.46 -13.86
N LYS A 176 10.29 -11.98 -15.10
CA LYS A 176 9.01 -11.49 -15.65
C LYS A 176 7.85 -12.47 -15.51
N GLU A 177 8.09 -13.75 -15.77
CA GLU A 177 7.06 -14.80 -15.68
C GLU A 177 6.58 -14.97 -14.24
N MET A 178 7.51 -15.07 -13.27
CA MET A 178 7.17 -15.20 -11.86
C MET A 178 6.49 -13.94 -11.31
N LEU A 179 6.92 -12.77 -11.75
CA LEU A 179 6.28 -11.50 -11.42
C LEU A 179 4.85 -11.40 -11.96
N SER A 180 4.56 -11.97 -13.14
CA SER A 180 3.19 -12.05 -13.66
C SER A 180 2.29 -12.85 -12.72
N HIS A 181 2.74 -14.00 -12.24
CA HIS A 181 2.00 -14.82 -11.29
C HIS A 181 1.78 -14.12 -9.94
N VAL A 182 2.78 -13.38 -9.45
CA VAL A 182 2.61 -12.55 -8.24
C VAL A 182 1.55 -11.47 -8.49
N ASN A 183 1.64 -10.77 -9.63
CA ASN A 183 0.72 -9.67 -9.95
C ASN A 183 -0.75 -10.11 -10.04
N GLU A 184 -1.01 -11.33 -10.51
CA GLU A 184 -2.37 -11.90 -10.56
C GLU A 184 -3.01 -12.05 -9.18
N ARG A 185 -2.21 -12.11 -8.10
CA ARG A 185 -2.65 -12.29 -6.72
C ARG A 185 -2.92 -10.99 -5.95
N TYR A 186 -2.60 -9.84 -6.56
CA TYR A 186 -2.72 -8.54 -5.90
C TYR A 186 -3.51 -7.55 -6.76
N ILE A 187 -4.17 -6.61 -6.09
CA ILE A 187 -4.81 -5.46 -6.72
C ILE A 187 -3.91 -4.25 -6.50
N ASP A 188 -3.60 -3.54 -7.58
CA ASP A 188 -2.81 -2.32 -7.53
C ASP A 188 -3.68 -1.13 -7.16
N LEU A 189 -3.40 -0.51 -6.00
CA LEU A 189 -3.96 0.76 -5.60
C LEU A 189 -2.89 1.83 -5.78
N THR A 190 -2.97 2.57 -6.88
CA THR A 190 -1.97 3.58 -7.23
C THR A 190 -2.40 4.95 -6.73
N ILE A 191 -1.52 5.61 -5.93
CA ILE A 191 -1.69 7.00 -5.54
C ILE A 191 -1.31 7.87 -6.73
N GLN A 192 -2.28 8.59 -7.26
CA GLN A 192 -2.12 9.44 -8.43
C GLN A 192 -1.45 10.77 -8.06
N LYS A 193 -0.94 11.48 -9.06
CA LYS A 193 -0.34 12.80 -8.89
C LYS A 193 -1.35 13.83 -8.37
N GLU A 194 -2.58 13.72 -8.83
CA GLU A 194 -3.71 14.56 -8.43
C GLU A 194 -4.04 14.39 -6.94
N ASP A 195 -3.88 13.18 -6.40
CA ASP A 195 -4.05 12.90 -4.97
C ASP A 195 -2.99 13.65 -4.13
N VAL A 196 -1.74 13.68 -4.62
CA VAL A 196 -0.65 14.44 -3.96
C VAL A 196 -0.93 15.94 -3.98
N GLN A 197 -1.36 16.47 -5.11
CA GLN A 197 -1.77 17.88 -5.22
C GLN A 197 -2.90 18.21 -4.25
N PHE A 198 -3.91 17.36 -4.18
CA PHE A 198 -5.02 17.51 -3.25
C PHE A 198 -4.54 17.52 -1.78
N ILE A 199 -3.67 16.60 -1.40
CA ILE A 199 -3.11 16.56 -0.04
C ILE A 199 -2.35 17.84 0.29
N VAL A 200 -1.52 18.33 -0.63
CA VAL A 200 -0.78 19.58 -0.46
C VAL A 200 -1.72 20.77 -0.31
N GLN A 201 -2.76 20.88 -1.13
CA GLN A 201 -3.79 21.91 -1.02
C GLN A 201 -4.47 21.89 0.35
N GLN A 202 -4.85 20.71 0.82
CA GLN A 202 -5.63 20.56 2.05
C GLN A 202 -4.78 20.71 3.33
N ARG A 203 -3.51 20.37 3.30
CA ARG A 203 -2.66 20.36 4.52
C ARG A 203 -1.70 21.53 4.60
N LEU A 204 -1.11 21.95 3.48
CA LEU A 204 -0.06 22.97 3.47
C LEU A 204 -0.53 24.31 2.94
N LEU A 205 -1.49 24.30 2.01
CA LEU A 205 -1.91 25.49 1.28
C LEU A 205 -3.39 25.84 1.55
N GLN A 206 -3.86 25.58 2.77
CA GLN A 206 -5.23 25.91 3.15
C GLN A 206 -5.51 27.40 2.97
N LYS A 207 -6.65 27.70 2.37
CA LYS A 207 -7.12 29.07 2.12
C LYS A 207 -8.60 29.17 2.41
N ASN A 208 -9.02 30.25 3.04
CA ASN A 208 -10.42 30.60 3.15
C ASN A 208 -10.95 31.21 1.83
N GLU A 209 -12.25 31.34 1.69
CA GLU A 209 -12.87 31.81 0.46
C GLU A 209 -12.47 33.26 0.09
N HIS A 210 -12.23 34.12 1.09
CA HIS A 210 -11.73 35.47 0.85
C HIS A 210 -10.33 35.45 0.23
N GLN A 211 -9.42 34.67 0.76
CA GLN A 211 -8.07 34.48 0.21
C GLN A 211 -8.11 33.92 -1.20
N LYS A 212 -8.96 32.91 -1.46
CA LYS A 212 -9.13 32.35 -2.80
C LYS A 212 -9.63 33.40 -3.78
N ALA A 213 -10.59 34.23 -3.37
CA ALA A 213 -11.11 35.31 -4.21
C ALA A 213 -10.02 36.34 -4.57
N GLN A 214 -9.20 36.77 -3.60
CA GLN A 214 -8.08 37.68 -3.84
C GLN A 214 -7.03 37.08 -4.81
N ILE A 215 -6.66 35.82 -4.60
CA ILE A 215 -5.72 35.13 -5.48
C ILE A 215 -6.30 34.98 -6.88
N ARG A 216 -7.58 34.64 -7.00
CA ARG A 216 -8.27 34.55 -8.30
C ARG A 216 -8.26 35.88 -9.03
N GLN A 217 -8.58 36.99 -8.36
CA GLN A 217 -8.54 38.31 -8.93
C GLN A 217 -7.13 38.67 -9.42
N HIS A 218 -6.10 38.36 -8.62
CA HIS A 218 -4.72 38.58 -9.02
C HIS A 218 -4.33 37.76 -10.25
N LEU A 219 -4.58 36.46 -10.25
CA LEU A 219 -4.21 35.53 -11.34
C LEU A 219 -4.99 35.84 -12.64
N SER A 220 -6.24 36.30 -12.55
CA SER A 220 -7.07 36.63 -13.71
C SER A 220 -6.45 37.69 -14.59
N GLN A 221 -5.59 38.56 -14.06
CA GLN A 221 -4.88 39.58 -14.83
C GLN A 221 -3.89 38.99 -15.84
N PHE A 222 -3.45 37.75 -15.61
CA PHE A 222 -2.45 37.08 -16.43
C PHE A 222 -3.05 36.01 -17.39
N THR A 223 -4.34 35.75 -17.30
CA THR A 223 -4.99 34.67 -18.09
C THR A 223 -4.95 34.89 -19.60
N VAL A 224 -4.91 36.17 -20.04
CA VAL A 224 -4.78 36.52 -21.46
C VAL A 224 -3.39 36.14 -21.97
N MET A 225 -2.35 36.32 -21.14
CA MET A 225 -0.96 36.01 -21.50
C MET A 225 -0.67 34.51 -21.39
N PHE A 226 -1.41 33.79 -20.54
CA PHE A 226 -1.23 32.35 -20.26
C PHE A 226 -2.55 31.59 -20.41
N PRO A 227 -2.95 31.22 -21.65
CA PRO A 227 -4.23 30.54 -21.90
C PRO A 227 -4.41 29.24 -21.12
N HIS A 228 -3.32 28.48 -20.89
CA HIS A 228 -3.36 27.26 -20.12
C HIS A 228 -3.78 27.51 -18.64
N MET A 229 -3.35 28.63 -18.06
CA MET A 229 -3.76 29.04 -16.72
C MET A 229 -5.25 29.38 -16.67
N ASN A 230 -5.79 29.99 -17.72
CA ASN A 230 -7.23 30.32 -17.79
C ASN A 230 -8.10 29.07 -17.71
N ASN A 231 -7.73 28.01 -18.43
CA ASN A 231 -8.47 26.76 -18.46
C ASN A 231 -8.40 25.99 -17.13
N ASN A 232 -7.41 26.29 -16.28
CA ASN A 232 -7.14 25.56 -15.03
C ASN A 232 -7.07 26.49 -13.81
N LEU A 233 -7.71 27.66 -13.86
CA LEU A 233 -7.54 28.74 -12.88
C LEU A 233 -7.81 28.28 -11.45
N ASP A 234 -8.78 27.39 -11.21
CA ASP A 234 -9.06 26.83 -9.89
C ASP A 234 -7.88 26.05 -9.31
N THR A 235 -7.19 25.28 -10.13
CA THR A 235 -5.99 24.55 -9.73
C THR A 235 -4.87 25.53 -9.31
N TYR A 236 -4.66 26.61 -10.08
CA TYR A 236 -3.68 27.63 -9.75
C TYR A 236 -4.02 28.37 -8.45
N VAL A 237 -5.30 28.71 -8.24
CA VAL A 237 -5.77 29.35 -7.00
C VAL A 237 -5.56 28.44 -5.79
N ASN A 238 -5.92 27.19 -5.91
CA ASN A 238 -5.81 26.23 -4.81
C ASN A 238 -4.36 25.89 -4.45
N LEU A 239 -3.48 25.81 -5.46
CA LEU A 239 -2.06 25.52 -5.25
C LEU A 239 -1.19 26.76 -4.98
N PHE A 240 -1.72 27.97 -5.14
CA PHE A 240 -0.93 29.20 -4.90
C PHE A 240 -0.24 29.19 -3.53
N PRO A 241 1.03 29.57 -3.38
CA PRO A 241 1.92 30.16 -4.40
C PRO A 241 2.70 29.13 -5.25
N VAL A 242 2.40 27.84 -5.15
CA VAL A 242 3.09 26.79 -5.91
C VAL A 242 2.48 26.67 -7.31
N HIS A 243 3.32 26.72 -8.35
CA HIS A 243 2.86 26.51 -9.72
C HIS A 243 2.51 25.02 -9.93
N PRO A 244 1.37 24.67 -10.60
CA PRO A 244 0.97 23.26 -10.79
C PRO A 244 2.04 22.37 -11.45
N SER A 245 2.82 22.92 -12.40
CA SER A 245 3.92 22.18 -13.06
C SER A 245 5.07 21.79 -12.11
N TYR A 246 5.15 22.38 -10.91
CA TYR A 246 6.13 21.97 -9.91
C TYR A 246 6.06 20.48 -9.61
N PHE A 247 4.84 19.96 -9.47
CA PHE A 247 4.63 18.53 -9.19
C PHE A 247 5.05 17.62 -10.35
N GLU A 248 4.95 18.13 -11.60
CA GLU A 248 5.42 17.45 -12.80
C GLU A 248 6.94 17.39 -12.85
N ASN A 249 7.55 18.54 -12.74
CA ASN A 249 9.01 18.68 -12.80
C ASN A 249 9.69 17.96 -11.63
N PHE A 250 9.10 18.01 -10.43
CA PHE A 250 9.64 17.32 -9.26
C PHE A 250 9.65 15.78 -9.43
N SER A 251 8.63 15.23 -10.07
CA SER A 251 8.58 13.80 -10.40
C SER A 251 9.67 13.42 -11.41
N LEU A 252 9.89 14.25 -12.44
CA LEU A 252 10.92 14.03 -13.47
C LEU A 252 12.35 14.08 -12.90
N ILE A 253 12.63 15.06 -12.00
CA ILE A 253 13.94 15.23 -11.37
C ILE A 253 14.29 14.01 -10.50
N ARG A 254 13.31 13.39 -9.84
CA ARG A 254 13.53 12.19 -9.02
C ARG A 254 13.85 10.94 -9.86
N ILE A 255 13.20 10.78 -10.99
CA ILE A 255 13.47 9.67 -11.91
C ILE A 255 14.91 9.75 -12.44
N GLY A 256 15.43 10.96 -12.71
CA GLY A 256 16.80 11.16 -13.19
C GLY A 256 17.91 10.96 -12.14
N LYS A 257 17.59 10.83 -10.85
CA LYS A 257 18.57 10.56 -9.76
C LYS A 257 18.64 9.08 -9.34
N SER A 258 17.81 8.24 -9.93
CA SER A 258 17.78 6.79 -9.67
C SER A 258 18.52 5.98 -10.75
N GLN A 259 19.38 6.64 -11.55
CA GLN A 259 20.31 5.98 -12.49
C GLN A 259 21.72 5.97 -11.93
#